data_422cb7c09a758ba5e340be8c8c77dcb8
#
_entry.id   422cb7c09a758ba5e340be8c8c77dcb8
#
_cell.length_a   1.000
_cell.length_b   1.000
_cell.length_c   1.000
_cell.angle_alpha   90.00
_cell.angle_beta   90.00
_cell.angle_gamma   90.00
#
_symmetry.space_group_name_H-M   'P 1'
#
loop_
_entity.id
_entity.type
_entity.pdbx_description
1 polymer ?
#
loop_
_entity_poly.entity_id
_entity_poly.type
_entity_poly.pdbx_seq_one_letter_code
_entity_poly.pdbx_strand_id
1 'polypeptide(L)'
;MVIAAGALIVLAIIFGPSLWVRLVMKRYSSEKPGIPGTGGELAQHLIERFSLKDVKVEVTELGDHYDPIEKKVRLLREHYESKSLTAIAIAAHEVGHAIQHQQGDKRLATRTKMAPIVDKVARWSVAIIYLSPVIGIITRHPMPFSLLLLLGLSGFIARMMLHAVTLPIEFDASFSKALPLLREGNYVSQSNEKAVRSILRAAALTYVSAALADILNLGRWFVILLKPVSYTHLRAHETREDLVCRLRGEKK
;
A
#
# COMPACT_ATOMS: atom_id res chain seq x y z
N MET A 1 29.76 -7.14 -9.77
CA MET A 1 29.65 -5.97 -8.88
C MET A 1 28.55 -4.99 -9.35
N VAL A 2 28.53 -4.50 -10.59
CA VAL A 2 27.54 -3.52 -11.10
C VAL A 2 26.10 -4.01 -10.96
N ILE A 3 25.80 -5.26 -11.31
CA ILE A 3 24.45 -5.86 -11.20
C ILE A 3 23.99 -5.94 -9.74
N ALA A 4 24.88 -6.33 -8.82
CA ALA A 4 24.57 -6.39 -7.40
C ALA A 4 24.31 -5.00 -6.80
N ALA A 5 25.08 -3.99 -7.19
CA ALA A 5 24.88 -2.61 -6.77
C ALA A 5 23.54 -2.07 -7.32
N GLY A 6 23.21 -2.35 -8.59
CA GLY A 6 21.92 -1.98 -9.17
C GLY A 6 20.74 -2.63 -8.44
N ALA A 7 20.84 -3.92 -8.10
CA ALA A 7 19.81 -4.62 -7.33
C ALA A 7 19.61 -4.01 -5.93
N LEU A 8 20.70 -3.67 -5.23
CA LEU A 8 20.62 -3.02 -3.92
C LEU A 8 19.96 -1.64 -3.98
N ILE A 9 20.26 -0.84 -5.01
CA ILE A 9 19.63 0.47 -5.21
C ILE A 9 18.12 0.29 -5.42
N VAL A 10 17.71 -0.64 -6.28
CA VAL A 10 16.29 -0.94 -6.53
C VAL A 10 15.60 -1.37 -5.23
N LEU A 11 16.19 -2.28 -4.45
CA LEU A 11 15.66 -2.71 -3.16
C LEU A 11 15.55 -1.53 -2.18
N ALA A 12 16.55 -0.65 -2.12
CA ALA A 12 16.54 0.52 -1.25
C ALA A 12 15.43 1.52 -1.64
N ILE A 13 15.20 1.75 -2.94
CA ILE A 13 14.12 2.62 -3.42
C ILE A 13 12.75 2.06 -3.03
N ILE A 14 12.58 0.76 -3.09
CA ILE A 14 11.29 0.10 -2.89
C ILE A 14 10.97 -0.12 -1.41
N PHE A 15 11.90 -0.63 -0.65
CA PHE A 15 11.70 -0.95 0.77
C PHE A 15 12.08 0.20 1.70
N GLY A 16 12.95 1.12 1.23
CA GLY A 16 13.42 2.25 2.01
C GLY A 16 12.30 3.12 2.58
N PRO A 17 11.32 3.56 1.78
CA PRO A 17 10.20 4.36 2.28
C PRO A 17 9.39 3.65 3.36
N SER A 18 9.06 2.37 3.19
CA SER A 18 8.31 1.59 4.19
C SER A 18 9.10 1.42 5.48
N LEU A 19 10.40 1.15 5.38
CA LEU A 19 11.28 1.04 6.55
C LEU A 19 11.40 2.39 7.27
N TRP A 20 11.59 3.47 6.51
CA TRP A 20 11.67 4.81 7.07
C TRP A 20 10.39 5.21 7.83
N VAL A 21 9.20 4.95 7.26
CA VAL A 21 7.91 5.17 7.92
C VAL A 21 7.86 4.44 9.27
N ARG A 22 8.18 3.14 9.29
CA ARG A 22 8.19 2.34 10.53
C ARG A 22 9.18 2.88 11.57
N LEU A 23 10.38 3.26 11.14
CA LEU A 23 11.41 3.81 12.03
C LEU A 23 10.97 5.15 12.62
N VAL A 24 10.37 6.05 11.83
CA VAL A 24 9.86 7.33 12.30
C VAL A 24 8.74 7.12 13.31
N MET A 25 7.73 6.29 12.98
CA MET A 25 6.62 6.00 13.88
C MET A 25 7.11 5.41 15.22
N LYS A 26 8.00 4.42 15.16
CA LYS A 26 8.58 3.79 16.35
C LYS A 26 9.44 4.76 17.18
N ARG A 27 10.20 5.64 16.53
CA ARG A 27 11.08 6.60 17.22
C ARG A 27 10.33 7.53 18.16
N TYR A 28 9.10 7.89 17.82
CA TYR A 28 8.30 8.86 18.55
C TYR A 28 7.07 8.24 19.24
N SER A 29 7.01 6.89 19.33
CA SER A 29 5.91 6.17 19.97
C SER A 29 6.02 6.10 21.50
N SER A 30 7.19 6.38 22.07
CA SER A 30 7.37 6.41 23.52
C SER A 30 6.60 7.58 24.14
N GLU A 31 5.98 7.34 25.29
CA GLU A 31 5.32 8.39 26.06
C GLU A 31 6.29 9.52 26.39
N LYS A 32 5.80 10.73 26.33
CA LYS A 32 6.61 11.92 26.53
C LYS A 32 6.00 12.82 27.60
N PRO A 33 6.78 13.21 28.63
CA PRO A 33 6.34 14.21 29.60
C PRO A 33 5.96 15.52 28.91
N GLY A 34 4.87 16.16 29.38
CA GLY A 34 4.39 17.43 28.83
C GLY A 34 3.42 17.32 27.67
N ILE A 35 3.03 16.11 27.25
CA ILE A 35 1.88 15.92 26.38
C ILE A 35 0.61 15.87 27.24
N PRO A 36 -0.36 16.78 27.05
CA PRO A 36 -1.47 16.97 27.99
C PRO A 36 -2.50 15.83 28.00
N GLY A 37 -2.61 15.07 26.89
CA GLY A 37 -3.61 14.02 26.76
C GLY A 37 -3.16 12.88 25.86
N THR A 38 -3.99 11.84 25.76
CA THR A 38 -3.79 10.71 24.84
C THR A 38 -4.23 11.07 23.43
N GLY A 39 -3.89 10.20 22.43
CA GLY A 39 -4.39 10.40 21.08
C GLY A 39 -5.92 10.34 20.98
N GLY A 40 -6.57 9.44 21.74
CA GLY A 40 -8.03 9.35 21.80
C GLY A 40 -8.68 10.60 22.40
N GLU A 41 -8.13 11.13 23.51
CA GLU A 41 -8.58 12.38 24.14
C GLU A 41 -8.42 13.58 23.17
N LEU A 42 -7.30 13.66 22.47
CA LEU A 42 -7.10 14.71 21.47
C LEU A 42 -8.10 14.60 20.32
N ALA A 43 -8.32 13.39 19.78
CA ALA A 43 -9.29 13.19 18.70
C ALA A 43 -10.69 13.64 19.12
N GLN A 44 -11.15 13.24 20.32
CA GLN A 44 -12.44 13.64 20.87
C GLN A 44 -12.52 15.17 21.03
N HIS A 45 -11.50 15.78 21.60
CA HIS A 45 -11.43 17.24 21.79
C HIS A 45 -11.48 18.00 20.45
N LEU A 46 -10.76 17.52 19.42
CA LEU A 46 -10.79 18.16 18.10
C LEU A 46 -12.16 18.01 17.42
N ILE A 47 -12.82 16.85 17.56
CA ILE A 47 -14.17 16.62 17.06
C ILE A 47 -15.16 17.64 17.66
N GLU A 48 -15.09 17.86 18.95
CA GLU A 48 -15.92 18.84 19.67
C GLU A 48 -15.58 20.27 19.24
N ARG A 49 -14.30 20.64 19.22
CA ARG A 49 -13.81 21.97 18.84
C ARG A 49 -14.23 22.39 17.43
N PHE A 50 -14.21 21.45 16.48
CA PHE A 50 -14.60 21.72 15.08
C PHE A 50 -16.06 21.37 14.80
N SER A 51 -16.83 21.01 15.84
CA SER A 51 -18.26 20.68 15.72
C SER A 51 -18.51 19.66 14.58
N LEU A 52 -17.67 18.59 14.52
CA LEU A 52 -17.78 17.55 13.53
C LEU A 52 -19.01 16.69 13.84
N LYS A 53 -20.12 16.94 13.11
CA LYS A 53 -21.40 16.30 13.35
C LYS A 53 -21.34 14.79 13.14
N ASP A 54 -21.85 14.06 14.13
CA ASP A 54 -21.97 12.59 14.11
C ASP A 54 -20.65 11.82 14.03
N VAL A 55 -19.50 12.48 14.20
CA VAL A 55 -18.20 11.80 14.22
C VAL A 55 -17.92 11.28 15.63
N LYS A 56 -17.51 10.01 15.73
CA LYS A 56 -17.16 9.34 16.99
C LYS A 56 -15.73 8.83 16.94
N VAL A 57 -15.11 8.68 18.11
CA VAL A 57 -13.78 8.05 18.25
C VAL A 57 -13.96 6.65 18.82
N GLU A 58 -13.31 5.66 18.24
CA GLU A 58 -13.31 4.28 18.78
C GLU A 58 -11.95 3.59 18.56
N VAL A 59 -11.69 2.56 19.36
CA VAL A 59 -10.50 1.72 19.24
C VAL A 59 -10.72 0.68 18.14
N THR A 60 -9.66 0.35 17.39
CA THR A 60 -9.66 -0.67 16.34
C THR A 60 -8.38 -1.51 16.37
N GLU A 61 -8.44 -2.71 15.78
CA GLU A 61 -7.26 -3.56 15.51
C GLU A 61 -6.84 -3.51 14.03
N LEU A 62 -7.59 -2.79 13.18
CA LEU A 62 -7.38 -2.78 11.73
C LEU A 62 -6.40 -1.70 11.23
N GLY A 63 -5.82 -0.92 12.18
CA GLY A 63 -4.98 0.25 11.87
C GLY A 63 -5.75 1.56 11.98
N ASP A 64 -5.01 2.65 12.20
CA ASP A 64 -5.58 3.97 12.33
C ASP A 64 -6.22 4.42 11.02
N HIS A 65 -7.44 4.90 11.08
CA HIS A 65 -8.14 5.43 9.91
C HIS A 65 -9.42 6.19 10.28
N TYR A 66 -9.80 7.12 9.43
CA TYR A 66 -11.14 7.70 9.42
C TYR A 66 -12.05 6.94 8.46
N ASP A 67 -13.21 6.49 8.96
CA ASP A 67 -14.26 5.87 8.16
C ASP A 67 -15.30 6.93 7.76
N PRO A 68 -15.35 7.36 6.50
CA PRO A 68 -16.31 8.37 6.04
C PRO A 68 -17.74 7.85 5.93
N ILE A 69 -17.95 6.53 5.87
CA ILE A 69 -19.30 5.93 5.78
C ILE A 69 -19.92 5.88 7.18
N GLU A 70 -19.20 5.35 8.15
CA GLU A 70 -19.67 5.26 9.54
C GLU A 70 -19.40 6.56 10.33
N LYS A 71 -18.67 7.51 9.77
CA LYS A 71 -18.21 8.75 10.42
C LYS A 71 -17.47 8.48 11.72
N LYS A 72 -16.46 7.62 11.67
CA LYS A 72 -15.70 7.22 12.84
C LYS A 72 -14.22 7.43 12.64
N VAL A 73 -13.58 8.07 13.62
CA VAL A 73 -12.11 8.09 13.77
C VAL A 73 -11.75 6.84 14.56
N ARG A 74 -11.04 5.92 13.92
CA ARG A 74 -10.60 4.66 14.52
C ARG A 74 -9.11 4.69 14.74
N LEU A 75 -8.71 4.47 15.99
CA LEU A 75 -7.30 4.48 16.40
C LEU A 75 -6.92 3.10 16.95
N LEU A 76 -5.71 2.66 16.66
CA LEU A 76 -5.12 1.52 17.34
C LEU A 76 -5.08 1.78 18.84
N ARG A 77 -5.24 0.75 19.68
CA ARG A 77 -5.20 0.88 21.13
C ARG A 77 -3.95 1.61 21.62
N GLU A 78 -2.78 1.29 21.03
CA GLU A 78 -1.51 1.94 21.35
C GLU A 78 -1.48 3.45 21.03
N HIS A 79 -2.25 3.91 20.05
CA HIS A 79 -2.36 5.34 19.74
C HIS A 79 -3.52 6.01 20.48
N TYR A 80 -4.58 5.26 20.78
CA TYR A 80 -5.72 5.77 21.52
C TYR A 80 -5.36 6.10 22.98
N GLU A 81 -4.60 5.20 23.65
CA GLU A 81 -4.28 5.28 25.08
C GLU A 81 -2.94 5.99 25.37
N SER A 82 -2.05 6.16 24.39
CA SER A 82 -0.70 6.70 24.59
C SER A 82 -0.64 8.23 24.55
N LYS A 83 0.24 8.78 25.39
CA LYS A 83 0.67 10.20 25.40
C LYS A 83 1.98 10.39 24.65
N SER A 84 2.05 9.90 23.41
CA SER A 84 3.23 9.99 22.55
C SER A 84 3.03 10.98 21.40
N LEU A 85 4.13 11.50 20.83
CA LEU A 85 4.03 12.38 19.67
C LEU A 85 3.42 11.67 18.46
N THR A 86 3.67 10.37 18.32
CA THR A 86 3.07 9.56 17.24
C THR A 86 1.56 9.48 17.43
N ALA A 87 1.07 9.17 18.62
CA ALA A 87 -0.37 9.09 18.91
C ALA A 87 -1.09 10.42 18.65
N ILE A 88 -0.51 11.54 19.10
CA ILE A 88 -1.06 12.88 18.89
C ILE A 88 -1.09 13.26 17.40
N ALA A 89 -0.01 12.99 16.65
CA ALA A 89 0.06 13.30 15.24
C ALA A 89 -0.91 12.46 14.40
N ILE A 90 -1.03 11.16 14.69
CA ILE A 90 -1.97 10.25 14.01
C ILE A 90 -3.41 10.65 14.33
N ALA A 91 -3.76 10.89 15.59
CA ALA A 91 -5.09 11.32 15.97
C ALA A 91 -5.51 12.61 15.24
N ALA A 92 -4.62 13.60 15.18
CA ALA A 92 -4.88 14.83 14.43
C ALA A 92 -5.00 14.60 12.92
N HIS A 93 -4.25 13.65 12.35
CA HIS A 93 -4.33 13.27 10.94
C HIS A 93 -5.69 12.65 10.60
N GLU A 94 -6.17 11.69 11.40
CA GLU A 94 -7.48 11.04 11.17
C GLU A 94 -8.64 12.04 11.36
N VAL A 95 -8.54 12.95 12.32
CA VAL A 95 -9.50 14.07 12.43
C VAL A 95 -9.38 15.01 11.23
N GLY A 96 -8.19 15.19 10.66
CA GLY A 96 -8.00 15.93 9.41
C GLY A 96 -8.85 15.38 8.26
N HIS A 97 -8.95 14.05 8.12
CA HIS A 97 -9.86 13.40 7.17
C HIS A 97 -11.34 13.63 7.50
N ALA A 98 -11.71 13.65 8.77
CA ALA A 98 -13.07 13.98 9.19
C ALA A 98 -13.45 15.42 8.80
N ILE A 99 -12.50 16.36 8.94
CA ILE A 99 -12.67 17.75 8.51
C ILE A 99 -12.81 17.84 6.98
N GLN A 100 -11.97 17.15 6.20
CA GLN A 100 -12.10 17.07 4.75
C GLN A 100 -13.48 16.56 4.33
N HIS A 101 -13.97 15.52 5.02
CA HIS A 101 -15.30 14.96 4.78
C HIS A 101 -16.41 15.98 5.06
N GLN A 102 -16.36 16.67 6.20
CA GLN A 102 -17.33 17.72 6.54
C GLN A 102 -17.31 18.89 5.56
N GLN A 103 -16.13 19.25 5.03
CA GLN A 103 -15.95 20.28 4.01
C GLN A 103 -16.40 19.82 2.63
N GLY A 104 -16.81 18.58 2.45
CA GLY A 104 -17.27 18.04 1.16
C GLY A 104 -16.13 17.89 0.13
N ASP A 105 -14.91 17.53 0.56
CA ASP A 105 -13.80 17.34 -0.37
C ASP A 105 -14.12 16.26 -1.40
N LYS A 106 -14.21 16.69 -2.67
CA LYS A 106 -14.58 15.82 -3.80
C LYS A 106 -13.55 14.72 -4.03
N ARG A 107 -12.28 14.96 -3.70
CA ARG A 107 -11.19 13.98 -3.86
C ARG A 107 -11.38 12.84 -2.87
N LEU A 108 -11.66 13.16 -1.58
CA LEU A 108 -11.96 12.16 -0.56
C LEU A 108 -13.22 11.36 -0.92
N ALA A 109 -14.28 12.02 -1.38
CA ALA A 109 -15.50 11.35 -1.81
C ALA A 109 -15.25 10.41 -3.00
N THR A 110 -14.43 10.81 -3.96
CA THR A 110 -14.05 9.97 -5.11
C THR A 110 -13.23 8.76 -4.65
N ARG A 111 -12.19 8.97 -3.81
CA ARG A 111 -11.39 7.88 -3.23
C ARG A 111 -12.26 6.87 -2.50
N THR A 112 -13.20 7.34 -1.66
CA THR A 112 -14.11 6.48 -0.88
C THR A 112 -14.97 5.58 -1.77
N LYS A 113 -15.44 6.09 -2.92
CA LYS A 113 -16.22 5.31 -3.89
C LYS A 113 -15.33 4.35 -4.69
N MET A 114 -14.14 4.76 -5.06
CA MET A 114 -13.23 3.96 -5.91
C MET A 114 -12.54 2.83 -5.15
N ALA A 115 -12.13 3.06 -3.90
CA ALA A 115 -11.33 2.10 -3.13
C ALA A 115 -11.95 0.69 -3.07
N PRO A 116 -13.23 0.48 -2.72
CA PRO A 116 -13.80 -0.86 -2.64
C PRO A 116 -13.91 -1.55 -4.03
N ILE A 117 -14.06 -0.77 -5.10
CA ILE A 117 -14.10 -1.29 -6.47
C ILE A 117 -12.70 -1.77 -6.87
N VAL A 118 -11.69 -0.92 -6.67
CA VAL A 118 -10.29 -1.23 -6.98
C VAL A 118 -9.81 -2.43 -6.17
N ASP A 119 -10.18 -2.55 -4.90
CA ASP A 119 -9.82 -3.69 -4.06
C ASP A 119 -10.44 -5.01 -4.56
N LYS A 120 -11.69 -4.96 -5.03
CA LYS A 120 -12.32 -6.13 -5.67
C LYS A 120 -11.59 -6.52 -6.96
N VAL A 121 -11.35 -5.54 -7.84
CA VAL A 121 -10.62 -5.74 -9.09
C VAL A 121 -9.23 -6.32 -8.82
N ALA A 122 -8.49 -5.77 -7.88
CA ALA A 122 -7.15 -6.25 -7.52
C ALA A 122 -7.16 -7.70 -7.00
N ARG A 123 -8.14 -8.07 -6.16
CA ARG A 123 -8.28 -9.47 -5.69
C ARG A 123 -8.56 -10.45 -6.83
N TRP A 124 -9.48 -10.12 -7.72
CA TRP A 124 -9.78 -10.95 -8.90
C TRP A 124 -8.59 -11.02 -9.86
N SER A 125 -7.87 -9.91 -10.04
CA SER A 125 -6.67 -9.86 -10.87
C SER A 125 -5.59 -10.83 -10.41
N VAL A 126 -5.37 -10.93 -9.10
CA VAL A 126 -4.42 -11.91 -8.53
C VAL A 126 -4.87 -13.34 -8.84
N ALA A 127 -6.16 -13.66 -8.65
CA ALA A 127 -6.69 -14.99 -8.97
C ALA A 127 -6.53 -15.31 -10.47
N ILE A 128 -6.82 -14.36 -11.35
CA ILE A 128 -6.67 -14.51 -12.82
C ILE A 128 -5.21 -14.77 -13.19
N ILE A 129 -4.26 -14.07 -12.58
CA ILE A 129 -2.82 -14.28 -12.83
C ILE A 129 -2.40 -15.70 -12.46
N TYR A 130 -2.82 -16.20 -11.30
CA TYR A 130 -2.52 -17.58 -10.89
C TYR A 130 -3.19 -18.64 -11.76
N LEU A 131 -4.38 -18.34 -12.30
CA LEU A 131 -5.09 -19.25 -13.19
C LEU A 131 -4.54 -19.25 -14.63
N SER A 132 -3.91 -18.16 -15.06
CA SER A 132 -3.47 -17.99 -16.45
C SER A 132 -2.53 -19.08 -16.96
N PRO A 133 -1.51 -19.59 -16.19
CA PRO A 133 -0.67 -20.69 -16.65
C PRO A 133 -1.45 -22.01 -16.86
N VAL A 134 -2.42 -22.29 -15.99
CA VAL A 134 -3.27 -23.49 -16.08
C VAL A 134 -4.07 -23.47 -17.38
N ILE A 135 -4.69 -22.34 -17.70
CA ILE A 135 -5.42 -22.17 -18.96
C ILE A 135 -4.49 -22.30 -20.16
N GLY A 136 -3.27 -21.74 -20.09
CA GLY A 136 -2.25 -21.90 -21.14
C GLY A 136 -1.89 -23.36 -21.40
N ILE A 137 -1.73 -24.18 -20.35
CA ILE A 137 -1.44 -25.61 -20.47
C ILE A 137 -2.63 -26.37 -21.07
N ILE A 138 -3.85 -26.08 -20.63
CA ILE A 138 -5.07 -26.77 -21.11
C ILE A 138 -5.33 -26.45 -22.59
N THR A 139 -5.25 -25.18 -22.95
CA THR A 139 -5.55 -24.72 -24.33
C THR A 139 -4.42 -25.01 -25.31
N ARG A 140 -3.20 -25.27 -24.81
CA ARG A 140 -1.97 -25.42 -25.61
C ARG A 140 -1.75 -24.25 -26.59
N HIS A 141 -2.32 -23.10 -26.29
CA HIS A 141 -2.23 -21.91 -27.12
C HIS A 141 -1.81 -20.70 -26.28
N PRO A 142 -0.85 -19.88 -26.71
CA PRO A 142 -0.31 -18.77 -25.93
C PRO A 142 -1.30 -17.61 -25.75
N MET A 143 -2.26 -17.43 -26.66
CA MET A 143 -3.16 -16.28 -26.67
C MET A 143 -4.05 -16.20 -25.42
N PRO A 144 -4.78 -17.26 -24.98
CA PRO A 144 -5.59 -17.18 -23.77
C PRO A 144 -4.76 -16.87 -22.52
N PHE A 145 -3.58 -17.47 -22.40
CA PHE A 145 -2.64 -17.17 -21.33
C PHE A 145 -2.26 -15.69 -21.31
N SER A 146 -1.84 -15.13 -22.45
CA SER A 146 -1.42 -13.73 -22.56
C SER A 146 -2.55 -12.74 -22.25
N LEU A 147 -3.77 -13.02 -22.72
CA LEU A 147 -4.95 -12.20 -22.44
C LEU A 147 -5.32 -12.18 -20.96
N LEU A 148 -5.37 -13.36 -20.32
CA LEU A 148 -5.66 -13.47 -18.88
C LEU A 148 -4.61 -12.75 -18.04
N LEU A 149 -3.36 -12.86 -18.44
CA LEU A 149 -2.28 -12.23 -17.74
C LEU A 149 -2.35 -10.70 -17.87
N LEU A 150 -2.60 -10.17 -19.08
CA LEU A 150 -2.79 -8.74 -19.29
C LEU A 150 -3.97 -8.22 -18.46
N LEU A 151 -5.08 -8.96 -18.43
CA LEU A 151 -6.24 -8.66 -17.60
C LEU A 151 -5.88 -8.67 -16.10
N GLY A 152 -5.10 -9.65 -15.64
CA GLY A 152 -4.62 -9.70 -14.27
C GLY A 152 -3.70 -8.54 -13.91
N LEU A 153 -2.79 -8.12 -14.82
CA LEU A 153 -1.90 -7.00 -14.59
C LEU A 153 -2.65 -5.66 -14.47
N SER A 154 -3.82 -5.51 -15.11
CA SER A 154 -4.63 -4.29 -15.02
C SER A 154 -5.03 -3.93 -13.58
N GLY A 155 -5.21 -4.92 -12.70
CA GLY A 155 -5.53 -4.69 -11.28
C GLY A 155 -4.41 -4.00 -10.50
N PHE A 156 -3.15 -4.29 -10.81
CA PHE A 156 -2.03 -3.57 -10.20
C PHE A 156 -2.00 -2.10 -10.66
N ILE A 157 -2.27 -1.85 -11.94
CA ILE A 157 -2.35 -0.49 -12.48
C ILE A 157 -3.49 0.28 -11.81
N ALA A 158 -4.66 -0.33 -11.64
CA ALA A 158 -5.80 0.29 -10.94
C ALA A 158 -5.44 0.67 -9.49
N ARG A 159 -4.71 -0.17 -8.75
CA ARG A 159 -4.22 0.14 -7.40
C ARG A 159 -3.23 1.29 -7.41
N MET A 160 -2.26 1.29 -8.32
CA MET A 160 -1.32 2.40 -8.45
C MET A 160 -2.03 3.72 -8.72
N MET A 161 -3.04 3.74 -9.58
CA MET A 161 -3.86 4.94 -9.84
C MET A 161 -4.62 5.37 -8.58
N LEU A 162 -5.18 4.44 -7.81
CA LEU A 162 -5.84 4.76 -6.54
C LEU A 162 -4.85 5.40 -5.56
N HIS A 163 -3.63 4.87 -5.42
CA HIS A 163 -2.60 5.47 -4.57
C HIS A 163 -2.21 6.88 -5.03
N ALA A 164 -2.08 7.10 -6.34
CA ALA A 164 -1.78 8.42 -6.89
C ALA A 164 -2.90 9.46 -6.61
N VAL A 165 -4.16 9.04 -6.72
CA VAL A 165 -5.33 9.89 -6.37
C VAL A 165 -5.42 10.15 -4.87
N THR A 166 -5.03 9.18 -4.04
CA THR A 166 -5.07 9.29 -2.58
C THR A 166 -3.99 10.21 -2.02
N LEU A 167 -2.80 10.23 -2.62
CA LEU A 167 -1.65 10.96 -2.11
C LEU A 167 -1.91 12.46 -1.84
N PRO A 168 -2.56 13.25 -2.73
CA PRO A 168 -2.89 14.65 -2.43
C PRO A 168 -3.84 14.81 -1.23
N ILE A 169 -4.74 13.85 -1.00
CA ILE A 169 -5.68 13.85 0.13
C ILE A 169 -4.91 13.69 1.43
N GLU A 170 -3.96 12.75 1.46
CA GLU A 170 -3.10 12.47 2.62
C GLU A 170 -2.20 13.66 2.96
N PHE A 171 -1.63 14.31 1.95
CA PHE A 171 -0.84 15.52 2.16
C PHE A 171 -1.68 16.68 2.71
N ASP A 172 -2.90 16.84 2.22
CA ASP A 172 -3.83 17.86 2.71
C ASP A 172 -4.25 17.57 4.16
N ALA A 173 -4.62 16.32 4.50
CA ALA A 173 -4.94 15.91 5.86
C ALA A 173 -3.77 16.16 6.84
N SER A 174 -2.53 15.85 6.41
CA SER A 174 -1.33 16.01 7.22
C SER A 174 -0.89 17.47 7.39
N PHE A 175 -0.77 18.21 6.28
CA PHE A 175 -0.08 19.49 6.28
C PHE A 175 -0.99 20.72 6.20
N SER A 176 -2.19 20.56 5.61
CA SER A 176 -3.18 21.65 5.56
C SER A 176 -4.19 21.57 6.71
N LYS A 177 -4.31 20.41 7.37
CA LYS A 177 -5.23 20.20 8.51
C LYS A 177 -4.46 19.89 9.79
N ALA A 178 -3.93 18.68 9.96
CA ALA A 178 -3.36 18.20 11.22
C ALA A 178 -2.23 19.09 11.77
N LEU A 179 -1.26 19.47 10.95
CA LEU A 179 -0.12 20.26 11.41
C LEU A 179 -0.53 21.65 11.92
N PRO A 180 -1.34 22.46 11.20
CA PRO A 180 -1.86 23.72 11.72
C PRO A 180 -2.69 23.53 12.99
N LEU A 181 -3.57 22.53 13.07
CA LEU A 181 -4.36 22.24 14.25
C LEU A 181 -3.51 22.03 15.49
N LEU A 182 -2.46 21.22 15.36
CA LEU A 182 -1.56 20.91 16.47
C LEU A 182 -0.75 22.14 16.91
N ARG A 183 -0.37 23.00 15.97
CA ARG A 183 0.39 24.23 16.22
C ARG A 183 -0.49 25.31 16.87
N GLU A 184 -1.62 25.64 16.26
CA GLU A 184 -2.53 26.70 16.71
C GLU A 184 -3.21 26.37 18.05
N GLY A 185 -3.47 25.08 18.29
CA GLY A 185 -4.01 24.61 19.56
C GLY A 185 -2.97 24.47 20.67
N ASN A 186 -1.68 24.69 20.40
CA ASN A 186 -0.58 24.47 21.34
C ASN A 186 -0.56 23.06 21.95
N TYR A 187 -1.06 22.04 21.19
CA TYR A 187 -1.07 20.65 21.66
C TYR A 187 0.34 20.02 21.66
N VAL A 188 1.27 20.63 20.94
CA VAL A 188 2.67 20.22 20.92
C VAL A 188 3.57 21.44 21.07
N SER A 189 4.65 21.31 21.84
CA SER A 189 5.63 22.37 22.02
C SER A 189 6.36 22.66 20.70
N GLN A 190 6.84 23.88 20.55
CA GLN A 190 7.60 24.31 19.36
C GLN A 190 8.84 23.43 19.09
N SER A 191 9.48 22.92 20.15
CA SER A 191 10.62 22.00 20.06
C SER A 191 10.23 20.64 19.42
N ASN A 192 8.97 20.22 19.55
CA ASN A 192 8.45 18.96 19.02
C ASN A 192 7.84 19.07 17.62
N GLU A 193 7.68 20.29 17.09
CA GLU A 193 7.05 20.50 15.77
C GLU A 193 7.78 19.76 14.64
N LYS A 194 9.12 19.74 14.66
CA LYS A 194 9.92 19.00 13.66
C LYS A 194 9.64 17.49 13.70
N ALA A 195 9.46 16.92 14.92
CA ALA A 195 9.12 15.52 15.09
C ALA A 195 7.70 15.22 14.56
N VAL A 196 6.72 16.05 14.93
CA VAL A 196 5.34 15.94 14.43
C VAL A 196 5.29 16.05 12.91
N ARG A 197 6.00 16.99 12.32
CA ARG A 197 6.10 17.14 10.86
C ARG A 197 6.70 15.89 10.21
N SER A 198 7.68 15.25 10.85
CA SER A 198 8.28 14.01 10.36
C SER A 198 7.29 12.84 10.42
N ILE A 199 6.50 12.74 11.49
CA ILE A 199 5.46 11.72 11.67
C ILE A 199 4.34 11.91 10.62
N LEU A 200 3.83 13.12 10.46
CA LEU A 200 2.80 13.43 9.47
C LEU A 200 3.28 13.18 8.03
N ARG A 201 4.57 13.46 7.75
CA ARG A 201 5.18 13.11 6.46
C ARG A 201 5.25 11.60 6.27
N ALA A 202 5.59 10.86 7.33
CA ALA A 202 5.60 9.40 7.28
C ALA A 202 4.19 8.84 7.03
N ALA A 203 3.16 9.36 7.69
CA ALA A 203 1.77 8.99 7.46
C ALA A 203 1.37 9.23 5.99
N ALA A 204 1.61 10.42 5.44
CA ALA A 204 1.28 10.74 4.05
C ALA A 204 2.07 9.88 3.03
N LEU A 205 3.30 9.48 3.33
CA LEU A 205 4.15 8.68 2.44
C LEU A 205 3.88 7.17 2.51
N THR A 206 3.00 6.68 3.38
CA THR A 206 2.59 5.27 3.39
C THR A 206 2.01 4.84 2.05
N TYR A 207 1.27 5.71 1.37
CA TYR A 207 0.70 5.45 0.05
C TYR A 207 1.74 5.41 -1.07
N VAL A 208 2.82 6.19 -0.95
CA VAL A 208 3.98 6.09 -1.86
C VAL A 208 4.65 4.73 -1.70
N SER A 209 4.85 4.29 -0.46
CA SER A 209 5.41 2.97 -0.16
C SER A 209 4.55 1.83 -0.72
N ALA A 210 3.23 1.93 -0.61
CA ALA A 210 2.29 0.96 -1.17
C ALA A 210 2.33 0.94 -2.71
N ALA A 211 2.35 2.12 -3.35
CA ALA A 211 2.48 2.23 -4.81
C ALA A 211 3.78 1.61 -5.32
N LEU A 212 4.90 1.85 -4.63
CA LEU A 212 6.19 1.24 -4.98
C LEU A 212 6.16 -0.29 -4.83
N ALA A 213 5.50 -0.82 -3.80
CA ALA A 213 5.31 -2.26 -3.64
C ALA A 213 4.47 -2.87 -4.78
N ASP A 214 3.44 -2.17 -5.25
CA ASP A 214 2.63 -2.61 -6.39
C ASP A 214 3.43 -2.59 -7.70
N ILE A 215 4.31 -1.59 -7.91
CA ILE A 215 5.25 -1.55 -9.05
C ILE A 215 6.18 -2.76 -9.04
N LEU A 216 6.70 -3.14 -7.87
CA LEU A 216 7.53 -4.34 -7.73
C LEU A 216 6.79 -5.61 -8.12
N ASN A 217 5.58 -5.77 -7.60
CA ASN A 217 4.76 -6.92 -7.93
C ASN A 217 4.51 -7.00 -9.43
N LEU A 218 4.19 -5.87 -10.06
CA LEU A 218 4.04 -5.78 -11.51
C LEU A 218 5.32 -6.20 -12.24
N GLY A 219 6.48 -5.65 -11.85
CA GLY A 219 7.79 -5.97 -12.43
C GLY A 219 8.16 -7.44 -12.27
N ARG A 220 7.85 -8.06 -11.11
CA ARG A 220 8.08 -9.49 -10.87
C ARG A 220 7.30 -10.37 -11.85
N TRP A 221 6.04 -10.05 -12.10
CA TRP A 221 5.23 -10.76 -13.08
C TRP A 221 5.74 -10.57 -14.51
N PHE A 222 6.21 -9.36 -14.85
CA PHE A 222 6.82 -9.09 -16.16
C PHE A 222 8.05 -9.96 -16.40
N VAL A 223 8.93 -10.11 -15.40
CA VAL A 223 10.12 -10.98 -15.48
C VAL A 223 9.75 -12.46 -15.63
N ILE A 224 8.70 -12.93 -14.95
CA ILE A 224 8.21 -14.31 -15.07
C ILE A 224 7.71 -14.56 -16.50
N LEU A 225 7.05 -13.57 -17.11
CA LEU A 225 6.54 -13.64 -18.48
C LEU A 225 7.61 -13.68 -19.55
N LEU A 226 8.65 -12.88 -19.35
CA LEU A 226 9.74 -12.78 -20.31
C LEU A 226 10.70 -13.96 -20.24
N LYS A 227 10.60 -14.83 -19.22
CA LYS A 227 11.35 -16.08 -19.21
C LYS A 227 10.77 -17.00 -20.26
N PRO A 228 11.53 -17.31 -21.34
CA PRO A 228 11.07 -18.30 -22.32
C PRO A 228 10.79 -19.60 -21.57
N VAL A 229 9.60 -20.15 -21.75
CA VAL A 229 9.31 -21.51 -21.33
C VAL A 229 10.21 -22.39 -22.17
N SER A 230 11.36 -22.78 -21.61
CA SER A 230 12.27 -23.69 -22.29
C SER A 230 11.56 -25.05 -22.42
N TYR A 231 10.99 -25.30 -23.58
CA TYR A 231 10.49 -26.61 -23.99
C TYR A 231 11.64 -27.59 -24.21
N THR A 232 12.58 -27.69 -23.27
CA THR A 232 13.73 -28.60 -23.38
C THR A 232 13.43 -30.04 -23.07
N HIS A 233 12.19 -30.39 -22.66
CA HIS A 233 11.86 -31.76 -22.30
C HIS A 233 11.09 -32.57 -23.36
N LEU A 234 10.70 -32.00 -24.50
CA LEU A 234 9.96 -32.75 -25.52
C LEU A 234 10.84 -33.28 -26.69
N ARG A 235 12.10 -32.83 -26.80
CA ARG A 235 13.01 -33.33 -27.84
C ARG A 235 13.86 -34.52 -27.45
N ALA A 236 13.81 -34.97 -26.21
CA ALA A 236 14.60 -36.13 -25.74
C ALA A 236 14.00 -37.50 -26.14
N HIS A 237 12.76 -37.52 -26.62
CA HIS A 237 12.11 -38.77 -27.03
C HIS A 237 12.12 -39.05 -28.55
N GLU A 238 12.38 -38.06 -29.41
CA GLU A 238 12.41 -38.28 -30.86
C GLU A 238 13.75 -38.81 -31.39
N THR A 239 14.84 -38.70 -30.61
CA THR A 239 16.16 -39.15 -31.09
C THR A 239 16.48 -40.62 -30.75
N ARG A 240 15.56 -41.38 -30.15
CA ARG A 240 15.85 -42.76 -29.76
C ARG A 240 15.30 -43.80 -30.72
N GLU A 241 14.40 -43.45 -31.62
CA GLU A 241 13.87 -44.39 -32.64
C GLU A 241 14.72 -44.51 -33.88
N ASP A 242 15.46 -43.46 -34.27
CA ASP A 242 16.34 -43.50 -35.45
C ASP A 242 17.64 -44.28 -35.24
N LEU A 243 18.04 -44.57 -34.01
CA LEU A 243 19.24 -45.35 -33.73
C LEU A 243 19.03 -46.89 -33.76
N VAL A 244 17.79 -47.35 -33.71
CA VAL A 244 17.47 -48.81 -33.72
C VAL A 244 17.42 -49.35 -35.14
N CYS A 245 17.16 -48.55 -36.18
CA CYS A 245 17.10 -48.99 -37.57
C CYS A 245 18.44 -49.16 -38.24
N ARG A 246 19.56 -48.62 -37.72
CA ARG A 246 20.90 -48.73 -38.35
C ARG A 246 21.67 -50.01 -37.99
N LEU A 247 21.24 -50.75 -36.95
CA LEU A 247 21.96 -51.97 -36.52
C LEU A 247 21.39 -53.25 -37.09
N ARG A 248 20.41 -53.22 -38.02
CA ARG A 248 19.82 -54.39 -38.66
C ARG A 248 20.20 -54.59 -40.14
N GLY A 249 21.09 -53.73 -40.66
CA GLY A 249 21.46 -53.73 -42.09
C GLY A 249 22.78 -54.36 -42.47
N GLU A 250 23.59 -54.83 -41.53
CA GLU A 250 24.87 -55.49 -41.85
C GLU A 250 24.95 -56.93 -41.33
N LYS A 251 24.27 -57.83 -42.03
CA LYS A 251 24.60 -59.26 -42.12
C LYS A 251 24.06 -59.78 -43.42
N LYS A 252 24.83 -59.63 -44.51
CA LYS A 252 25.03 -60.61 -45.56
C LYS A 252 26.34 -60.35 -46.28
#